data_e0727378e039091d6268197425602a4c
#
_entry.id   e0727378e039091d6268197425602a4c
#
_cell.length_a   1.000
_cell.length_b   1.000
_cell.length_c   1.000
_cell.angle_alpha   90.00
_cell.angle_beta   90.00
_cell.angle_gamma   90.00
#
_symmetry.space_group_name_H-M   'P 1'
#
loop_
_entity.id
_entity.type
_entity.pdbx_description
1 polymer ?
#
loop_
_entity_poly.entity_id
_entity_poly.type
_entity_poly.pdbx_seq_one_letter_code
_entity_poly.pdbx_strand_id
1 'polypeptide(L)'
;MATFVLTYRAPENYTLGTPDGIAAWTSWFDSMGAHVTDAGKPVAASTTVGDCGDIRPLGGYSVITAGDLDEAVALAKGCPFVGQGGGVEVGQLVDPPGSGDPA
;
A
#
# COMPACT_ATOMS: atom_id res chain seq x y z
N MET A 1 -11.38 6.00 13.97
CA MET A 1 -10.48 5.28 13.08
C MET A 1 -9.90 6.20 12.08
N ALA A 2 -8.65 6.02 11.78
CA ALA A 2 -7.96 6.80 10.75
C ALA A 2 -7.85 5.99 9.47
N THR A 3 -7.68 6.67 8.36
CA THR A 3 -7.54 6.06 7.03
C THR A 3 -6.11 6.23 6.54
N PHE A 4 -5.56 5.19 5.96
CA PHE A 4 -4.17 5.16 5.52
C PHE A 4 -4.08 4.64 4.10
N VAL A 5 -3.18 5.23 3.32
CA VAL A 5 -2.83 4.69 2.01
C VAL A 5 -1.57 3.84 2.17
N LEU A 6 -1.59 2.68 1.54
CA LEU A 6 -0.42 1.83 1.42
C LEU A 6 0.03 1.90 -0.02
N THR A 7 1.28 2.32 -0.24
CA THR A 7 1.85 2.30 -1.59
C THR A 7 2.94 1.26 -1.61
N TYR A 8 2.85 0.34 -2.55
CA TYR A 8 3.73 -0.81 -2.59
C TYR A 8 4.92 -0.54 -3.51
N ARG A 9 6.09 -0.96 -3.07
CA ARG A 9 7.32 -0.83 -3.86
C ARG A 9 7.78 -2.23 -4.23
N ALA A 10 7.72 -2.54 -5.52
CA ALA A 10 8.00 -3.90 -5.99
C ALA A 10 9.47 -4.26 -5.81
N PRO A 11 9.78 -5.53 -5.44
CA PRO A 11 11.16 -5.98 -5.41
C PRO A 11 11.72 -6.11 -6.83
N GLU A 12 13.05 -6.21 -6.93
CA GLU A 12 13.68 -6.44 -8.22
C GLU A 12 13.18 -7.73 -8.82
N ASN A 13 13.04 -7.73 -10.13
CA ASN A 13 12.62 -8.91 -10.88
C ASN A 13 11.23 -9.45 -10.48
N TYR A 14 10.42 -8.60 -9.89
CA TYR A 14 9.06 -9.00 -9.54
C TYR A 14 8.23 -9.20 -10.81
N THR A 15 7.50 -10.31 -10.87
CA THR A 15 6.57 -10.60 -11.95
C THR A 15 5.16 -10.58 -11.40
N LEU A 16 4.32 -9.71 -11.96
CA LEU A 16 2.93 -9.59 -11.56
C LEU A 16 2.14 -10.81 -12.03
N GLY A 17 1.28 -11.30 -11.17
CA GLY A 17 0.30 -12.32 -11.54
C GLY A 17 0.76 -13.76 -11.46
N THR A 18 1.89 -14.03 -10.81
CA THR A 18 2.27 -15.43 -10.59
C THR A 18 1.31 -16.08 -9.59
N PRO A 19 1.03 -17.38 -9.69
CA PRO A 19 0.14 -18.06 -8.75
C PRO A 19 0.55 -17.89 -7.29
N ASP A 20 1.83 -18.02 -6.99
CA ASP A 20 2.33 -17.86 -5.63
C ASP A 20 2.15 -16.43 -5.14
N GLY A 21 2.39 -15.46 -6.00
CA GLY A 21 2.19 -14.05 -5.67
C GLY A 21 0.72 -13.74 -5.39
N ILE A 22 -0.17 -14.21 -6.23
CA ILE A 22 -1.61 -14.02 -6.03
C ILE A 22 -2.04 -14.62 -4.70
N ALA A 23 -1.57 -15.84 -4.38
CA ALA A 23 -1.93 -16.50 -3.13
C ALA A 23 -1.41 -15.74 -1.91
N ALA A 24 -0.19 -15.23 -1.97
CA ALA A 24 0.41 -14.48 -0.87
C ALA A 24 -0.36 -13.18 -0.58
N TRP A 25 -0.69 -12.43 -1.63
CA TRP A 25 -1.43 -11.19 -1.48
C TRP A 25 -2.85 -11.43 -0.98
N THR A 26 -3.53 -12.46 -1.52
CA THR A 26 -4.87 -12.81 -1.08
C THR A 26 -4.86 -13.18 0.40
N SER A 27 -3.89 -13.96 0.84
CA SER A 27 -3.76 -14.36 2.23
C SER A 27 -3.54 -13.17 3.15
N TRP A 28 -2.71 -12.20 2.73
CA TRP A 28 -2.46 -11.01 3.53
C TRP A 28 -3.70 -10.13 3.63
N PHE A 29 -4.40 -9.89 2.51
CA PHE A 29 -5.65 -9.12 2.54
C PHE A 29 -6.70 -9.81 3.41
N ASP A 30 -6.81 -11.13 3.33
CA ASP A 30 -7.75 -11.87 4.18
C ASP A 30 -7.39 -11.69 5.66
N SER A 31 -6.11 -11.67 5.98
CA SER A 31 -5.67 -11.48 7.36
C SER A 31 -5.99 -10.09 7.90
N MET A 32 -6.02 -9.08 7.05
CA MET A 32 -6.37 -7.73 7.45
C MET A 32 -7.89 -7.57 7.60
N GLY A 33 -8.67 -8.35 6.88
CA GLY A 33 -10.11 -8.39 7.04
C GLY A 33 -10.78 -7.03 6.89
N ALA A 34 -11.53 -6.64 7.92
CA ALA A 34 -12.31 -5.41 7.88
C ALA A 34 -11.47 -4.13 7.87
N HIS A 35 -10.16 -4.22 8.09
CA HIS A 35 -9.30 -3.05 7.96
C HIS A 35 -9.19 -2.59 6.51
N VAL A 36 -9.41 -3.47 5.53
CA VAL A 36 -9.29 -3.10 4.12
C VAL A 36 -10.52 -2.33 3.68
N THR A 37 -10.33 -1.05 3.35
CA THR A 37 -11.39 -0.21 2.81
C THR A 37 -11.45 -0.33 1.30
N ASP A 38 -10.29 -0.36 0.66
CA ASP A 38 -10.17 -0.51 -0.78
C ASP A 38 -8.90 -1.32 -1.03
N ALA A 39 -9.04 -2.50 -1.56
CA ALA A 39 -7.88 -3.34 -1.88
C ALA A 39 -6.98 -2.71 -2.93
N GLY A 40 -7.50 -1.76 -3.69
CA GLY A 40 -6.73 -1.05 -4.70
C GLY A 40 -6.44 -1.89 -5.92
N LYS A 41 -5.38 -1.51 -6.61
CA LYS A 41 -4.99 -2.18 -7.86
C LYS A 41 -3.48 -2.26 -7.97
N PRO A 42 -2.96 -3.29 -8.62
CA PRO A 42 -1.55 -3.31 -8.96
C PRO A 42 -1.26 -2.29 -10.06
N VAL A 43 -0.05 -1.78 -10.08
CA VAL A 43 0.41 -0.83 -11.09
C VAL A 43 1.30 -1.59 -12.08
N ALA A 44 0.91 -1.60 -13.35
CA ALA A 44 1.63 -2.33 -14.37
C ALA A 44 2.82 -1.53 -14.92
N ALA A 45 2.70 -0.22 -14.97
CA ALA A 45 3.77 0.64 -15.49
C ALA A 45 3.75 1.96 -14.75
N SER A 46 4.92 2.46 -14.41
CA SER A 46 5.03 3.73 -13.72
C SER A 46 6.29 4.46 -14.16
N THR A 47 6.28 5.77 -14.01
CA THR A 47 7.47 6.60 -14.18
C THR A 47 7.37 7.75 -13.19
N THR A 48 8.47 8.43 -12.98
CA THR A 48 8.51 9.56 -12.06
C THR A 48 8.59 10.86 -12.83
N VAL A 49 8.06 11.91 -12.26
CA VAL A 49 8.16 13.27 -12.79
C VAL A 49 8.67 14.13 -11.66
N GLY A 50 9.67 14.94 -11.92
CA GLY A 50 10.32 15.74 -10.90
C GLY A 50 11.26 14.90 -10.04
N ASP A 51 11.62 15.42 -8.88
CA ASP A 51 12.55 14.75 -8.00
C ASP A 51 11.77 13.88 -7.01
N CYS A 52 11.80 12.59 -7.24
CA CYS A 52 11.15 11.61 -6.37
C CYS A 52 12.15 10.75 -5.59
N GLY A 53 13.43 11.06 -5.69
CA GLY A 53 14.47 10.28 -5.04
C GLY A 53 14.67 8.93 -5.69
N ASP A 54 15.50 8.11 -5.08
CA ASP A 54 15.79 6.76 -5.56
C ASP A 54 14.85 5.80 -4.85
N ILE A 55 13.64 5.66 -5.36
CA ILE A 55 12.69 4.73 -4.81
C ILE A 55 12.40 3.63 -5.82
N ARG A 56 12.04 2.47 -5.30
CA ARG A 56 11.66 1.37 -6.16
C ARG A 56 10.37 1.68 -6.90
N PRO A 57 10.13 1.05 -8.05
CA PRO A 57 8.92 1.31 -8.81
C PRO A 57 7.65 1.10 -7.99
N LEU A 58 6.66 1.93 -8.25
CA LEU A 58 5.35 1.81 -7.62
C LEU A 58 4.69 0.53 -8.12
N GLY A 59 4.35 -0.34 -7.20
CA GLY A 59 3.75 -1.63 -7.53
C GLY A 59 2.26 -1.72 -7.32
N GLY A 60 1.66 -0.72 -6.71
CA GLY A 60 0.22 -0.73 -6.45
C GLY A 60 -0.13 0.13 -5.25
N TYR A 61 -1.39 0.10 -4.89
CA TYR A 61 -1.87 0.82 -3.71
C TYR A 61 -3.06 0.11 -3.08
N SER A 62 -3.27 0.39 -1.81
CA SER A 62 -4.49 -0.01 -1.10
C SER A 62 -4.85 1.08 -0.10
N VAL A 63 -6.07 1.06 0.39
CA VAL A 63 -6.52 1.96 1.45
C VAL A 63 -7.04 1.10 2.60
N ILE A 64 -6.57 1.38 3.80
CA ILE A 64 -6.99 0.65 5.00
C ILE A 64 -7.41 1.62 6.08
N THR A 65 -8.13 1.11 7.08
CA THR A 65 -8.44 1.85 8.30
C THR A 65 -7.76 1.17 9.48
N ALA A 66 -7.30 1.97 10.41
CA ALA A 66 -6.66 1.48 11.63
C ALA A 66 -6.88 2.50 12.74
N GLY A 67 -6.61 2.13 13.97
CA GLY A 67 -6.78 3.03 15.10
C GLY A 67 -5.79 4.18 15.09
N ASP A 68 -4.56 3.90 14.66
CA ASP A 68 -3.50 4.90 14.59
C ASP A 68 -2.42 4.42 13.62
N LEU A 69 -1.39 5.23 13.43
CA LEU A 69 -0.30 4.91 12.52
C LEU A 69 0.45 3.64 12.95
N ASP A 70 0.63 3.43 14.25
CA ASP A 70 1.34 2.25 14.74
C ASP A 70 0.59 0.97 14.37
N GLU A 71 -0.73 0.96 14.48
CA GLU A 71 -1.51 -0.19 14.05
C GLU A 71 -1.43 -0.39 12.55
N ALA A 72 -1.50 0.70 11.77
CA ALA A 72 -1.38 0.60 10.31
C ALA A 72 -0.02 0.02 9.91
N VAL A 73 1.05 0.43 10.58
CA VAL A 73 2.40 -0.10 10.33
C VAL A 73 2.47 -1.58 10.69
N ALA A 74 1.85 -1.98 11.80
CA ALA A 74 1.83 -3.39 12.20
C ALA A 74 1.12 -4.24 11.15
N LEU A 75 0.02 -3.76 10.59
CA LEU A 75 -0.69 -4.46 9.52
C LEU A 75 0.18 -4.54 8.26
N ALA A 76 0.87 -3.45 7.93
CA ALA A 76 1.70 -3.36 6.73
C ALA A 76 2.90 -4.31 6.76
N LYS A 77 3.38 -4.65 7.95
CA LYS A 77 4.52 -5.57 8.08
C LYS A 77 4.25 -6.95 7.48
N GLY A 78 3.00 -7.32 7.32
CA GLY A 78 2.62 -8.59 6.67
C GLY A 78 2.64 -8.54 5.14
N CYS A 79 2.91 -7.37 4.56
CA CYS A 79 2.92 -7.24 3.10
C CYS A 79 3.92 -8.19 2.46
N PRO A 80 3.51 -8.94 1.42
CA PRO A 80 4.40 -9.91 0.77
C PRO A 80 5.70 -9.30 0.24
N PHE A 81 5.71 -8.04 -0.18
CA PHE A 81 6.92 -7.41 -0.70
C PHE A 81 7.99 -7.18 0.37
N VAL A 82 7.60 -7.03 1.63
CA VAL A 82 8.53 -6.68 2.71
C VAL A 82 9.63 -7.73 2.86
N GLY A 83 9.31 -9.00 2.77
CA GLY A 83 10.30 -10.05 2.89
C GLY A 83 11.05 -10.38 1.61
N GLN A 84 10.79 -9.65 0.53
CA GLN A 84 11.33 -9.98 -0.79
C GLN A 84 12.24 -8.88 -1.35
N GLY A 85 12.63 -7.93 -0.53
CA GLY A 85 13.48 -6.82 -0.98
C GLY A 85 12.71 -5.63 -1.53
N GLY A 86 11.40 -5.69 -1.50
CA GLY A 86 10.55 -4.53 -1.78
C GLY A 86 10.11 -3.88 -0.49
N GLY A 87 9.01 -3.17 -0.53
CA GLY A 87 8.50 -2.50 0.66
C GLY A 87 7.12 -1.94 0.49
N VAL A 88 6.65 -1.28 1.52
CA VAL A 88 5.37 -0.59 1.51
C VAL A 88 5.53 0.70 2.31
N GLU A 89 5.03 1.77 1.74
CA GLU A 89 5.00 3.05 2.44
C GLU A 89 3.60 3.26 2.99
N VAL A 90 3.51 3.67 4.26
CA VAL A 90 2.25 3.86 4.95
C VAL A 90 2.05 5.34 5.19
N GLY A 91 0.99 5.93 4.66
CA GLY A 91 0.70 7.34 4.85
C GLY A 91 -0.70 7.55 5.41
N GLN A 92 -0.81 8.40 6.42
CA GLN A 92 -2.12 8.72 6.97
C GLN A 92 -2.80 9.74 6.07
N LEU A 93 -4.03 9.45 5.68
CA LEU A 93 -4.81 10.35 4.87
C LEU A 93 -5.59 11.31 5.76
N VAL A 94 -5.58 12.58 5.41
CA VAL A 94 -6.36 13.59 6.10
C VAL A 94 -7.03 14.48 5.05
N ASP A 95 -8.06 15.18 5.45
CA ASP A 95 -8.68 16.12 4.54
C ASP A 95 -7.75 17.29 4.29
N PRO A 96 -7.65 17.78 3.06
CA PRO A 96 -6.80 18.93 2.79
C PRO A 96 -7.25 20.15 3.58
N PRO A 97 -6.32 21.01 4.01
CA PRO A 97 -6.70 22.22 4.73
C PRO A 97 -7.63 23.07 3.89
N GLY A 98 -8.71 23.56 4.50
CA GLY A 98 -9.69 24.40 3.81
C GLY A 98 -10.62 23.66 2.90
N SER A 99 -10.54 22.33 2.82
CA SER A 99 -11.45 21.56 2.01
C SER A 99 -12.40 20.81 2.91
N GLY A 100 -13.32 20.19 2.40
CA GLY A 100 -14.28 19.47 3.15
C GLY A 100 -15.17 20.32 3.95
N ASP A 101 -14.92 21.46 4.07
CA ASP A 101 -15.71 22.29 4.53
C ASP A 101 -16.73 22.38 3.61
N PRO A 102 -17.78 22.06 3.88
CA PRO A 102 -18.78 22.13 2.94
C PRO A 102 -18.80 23.46 2.67
N ALA A 103 -17.86 23.84 2.59
CA ALA A 103 -17.93 25.05 2.09
C ALA A 103 -19.26 25.21 1.76
#